data_899c895ef9cf8c7db2179dbbf435ed4c
#
_entry.id   899c895ef9cf8c7db2179dbbf435ed4c
#
_cell.length_a   1.000
_cell.length_b   1.000
_cell.length_c   1.000
_cell.angle_alpha   90.00
_cell.angle_beta   90.00
_cell.angle_gamma   90.00
#
_symmetry.space_group_name_H-M   'P 1'
#
loop_
_entity.id
_entity.type
_entity.pdbx_description
1 polymer ?
#
loop_
_entity_poly.entity_id
_entity_poly.type
_entity_poly.pdbx_seq_one_letter_code
_entity_poly.pdbx_strand_id
1 'polypeptide(L)'
;MKLIFLHGLPGVGKLTVARELAQLTGFPVFHNHLAVDLAGSVFEFGSPPFVELREKVWLATFSQAAAAGLDGLIFTFAYDRTVRGGFVNEVMKIVEGEGGEVLFAELRCSAEELERRIADLSRKR
;
A
#
# COMPACT_ATOMS: atom_id res chain seq x y z
N MET A 1 16.80 -3.12 -1.48
CA MET A 1 15.64 -2.21 -1.65
C MET A 1 15.09 -1.83 -0.29
N LYS A 2 14.77 -0.57 -0.11
CA LYS A 2 14.04 -0.09 1.07
C LYS A 2 12.57 0.02 0.71
N LEU A 3 11.72 -0.76 1.37
CA LEU A 3 10.28 -0.65 1.20
C LEU A 3 9.71 0.21 2.32
N ILE A 4 9.19 1.38 1.98
CA ILE A 4 8.48 2.24 2.94
C ILE A 4 7.01 1.81 2.91
N PHE A 5 6.60 1.12 3.97
CA PHE A 5 5.24 0.60 4.12
C PHE A 5 4.43 1.62 4.91
N LEU A 6 3.72 2.48 4.18
CA LEU A 6 2.98 3.61 4.73
C LEU A 6 1.53 3.19 4.95
N HIS A 7 1.12 3.11 6.22
CA HIS A 7 -0.22 2.61 6.55
C HIS A 7 -1.01 3.57 7.44
N GLY A 8 -2.31 3.37 7.48
CA GLY A 8 -3.23 4.18 8.25
C GLY A 8 -4.65 4.02 7.73
N LEU A 9 -5.59 4.63 8.43
CA LEU A 9 -7.00 4.60 8.04
C LEU A 9 -7.25 5.38 6.75
N PRO A 10 -8.31 5.04 6.00
CA PRO A 10 -8.70 5.86 4.83
C PRO A 10 -8.88 7.33 5.24
N GLY A 11 -8.44 8.24 4.39
CA GLY A 11 -8.59 9.67 4.64
C GLY A 11 -7.51 10.33 5.49
N VAL A 12 -6.50 9.58 5.95
CA VAL A 12 -5.40 10.18 6.74
C VAL A 12 -4.33 10.88 5.90
N GLY A 13 -4.45 10.84 4.56
CA GLY A 13 -3.50 11.53 3.68
C GLY A 13 -2.30 10.71 3.25
N LYS A 14 -2.42 9.38 3.21
CA LYS A 14 -1.32 8.48 2.82
C LYS A 14 -0.73 8.81 1.45
N LEU A 15 -1.57 9.05 0.46
CA LEU A 15 -1.09 9.34 -0.90
C LEU A 15 -0.36 10.67 -0.98
N THR A 16 -0.83 11.69 -0.27
CA THR A 16 -0.17 12.99 -0.19
C THR A 16 1.22 12.86 0.40
N VAL A 17 1.35 12.16 1.53
CA VAL A 17 2.64 11.91 2.18
C VAL A 17 3.54 11.06 1.30
N ALA A 18 3.00 10.04 0.65
CA ALA A 18 3.76 9.19 -0.26
C ALA A 18 4.36 9.98 -1.42
N ARG A 19 3.59 10.90 -2.00
CA ARG A 19 4.07 11.77 -3.09
C ARG A 19 5.17 12.72 -2.63
N GLU A 20 5.06 13.27 -1.42
CA GLU A 20 6.11 14.11 -0.85
C GLU A 20 7.38 13.30 -0.59
N LEU A 21 7.26 12.10 -0.04
CA LEU A 21 8.38 11.20 0.14
C LEU A 21 9.04 10.82 -1.19
N ALA A 22 8.24 10.61 -2.23
CA ALA A 22 8.75 10.30 -3.56
C ALA A 22 9.61 11.44 -4.11
N GLN A 23 9.20 12.70 -3.88
CA GLN A 23 9.99 13.86 -4.29
C GLN A 23 11.32 13.94 -3.53
N LEU A 24 11.32 13.61 -2.25
CA LEU A 24 12.52 13.66 -1.41
C LEU A 24 13.49 12.52 -1.68
N THR A 25 12.97 11.33 -1.99
CA THR A 25 13.78 10.11 -2.11
C THR A 25 14.07 9.70 -3.55
N GLY A 26 13.23 10.10 -4.49
CA GLY A 26 13.26 9.58 -5.86
C GLY A 26 12.63 8.20 -5.99
N PHE A 27 12.05 7.65 -4.93
CA PHE A 27 11.42 6.32 -4.97
C PHE A 27 10.05 6.38 -5.63
N PRO A 28 9.69 5.37 -6.44
CA PRO A 28 8.35 5.29 -7.01
C PRO A 28 7.29 5.01 -5.95
N VAL A 29 6.07 5.42 -6.21
CA VAL A 29 4.92 5.15 -5.35
C VAL A 29 4.08 4.03 -5.95
N PHE A 30 3.91 2.95 -5.18
CA PHE A 30 2.95 1.89 -5.47
C PHE A 30 1.72 2.12 -4.60
N HIS A 31 0.73 2.81 -5.17
CA HIS A 31 -0.50 3.10 -4.44
C HIS A 31 -1.40 1.88 -4.43
N ASN A 32 -1.88 1.50 -3.25
CA ASN A 32 -2.74 0.33 -3.04
C ASN A 32 -3.91 0.23 -4.01
N HIS A 33 -4.53 1.37 -4.38
CA HIS A 33 -5.66 1.38 -5.29
C HIS A 33 -5.35 0.77 -6.67
N LEU A 34 -4.11 0.73 -7.09
CA LEU A 34 -3.74 0.10 -8.36
C LEU A 34 -4.07 -1.39 -8.35
N ALA A 35 -3.75 -2.10 -7.28
CA ALA A 35 -4.07 -3.51 -7.13
C ALA A 35 -5.57 -3.73 -6.92
N VAL A 36 -6.20 -2.87 -6.13
CA VAL A 36 -7.65 -2.92 -5.89
C VAL A 36 -8.42 -2.70 -7.19
N ASP A 37 -8.05 -1.70 -7.98
CA ASP A 37 -8.70 -1.40 -9.25
C ASP A 37 -8.51 -2.53 -10.26
N LEU A 38 -7.32 -3.12 -10.31
CA LEU A 38 -7.05 -4.25 -11.20
C LEU A 38 -7.95 -5.44 -10.86
N ALA A 39 -7.96 -5.86 -9.60
CA ALA A 39 -8.76 -7.00 -9.16
C ALA A 39 -10.26 -6.72 -9.27
N GLY A 40 -10.66 -5.49 -8.94
CA GLY A 40 -12.05 -5.03 -9.00
C GLY A 40 -12.60 -4.85 -10.42
N SER A 41 -11.72 -4.80 -11.42
CA SER A 41 -12.16 -4.75 -12.82
C SER A 41 -12.75 -6.09 -13.30
N VAL A 42 -12.44 -7.18 -12.60
CA VAL A 42 -12.85 -8.54 -12.97
C VAL A 42 -13.76 -9.17 -11.92
N PHE A 43 -13.47 -8.93 -10.64
CA PHE A 43 -14.14 -9.60 -9.53
C PHE A 43 -14.82 -8.60 -8.60
N GLU A 44 -15.91 -9.05 -7.95
CA GLU A 44 -16.59 -8.26 -6.92
C GLU A 44 -15.67 -8.04 -5.72
N PHE A 45 -15.67 -6.82 -5.18
CA PHE A 45 -14.85 -6.46 -4.01
C PHE A 45 -15.11 -7.41 -2.84
N GLY A 46 -14.05 -7.93 -2.26
CA GLY A 46 -14.10 -8.83 -1.11
C GLY A 46 -14.42 -10.29 -1.44
N SER A 47 -14.73 -10.62 -2.70
CA SER A 47 -14.90 -12.01 -3.11
C SER A 47 -13.58 -12.78 -3.01
N PRO A 48 -13.61 -14.11 -2.82
CA PRO A 48 -12.37 -14.89 -2.75
C PRO A 48 -11.41 -14.68 -3.91
N PRO A 49 -11.83 -14.68 -5.18
CA PRO A 49 -10.90 -14.44 -6.28
C PRO A 49 -10.37 -13.00 -6.32
N PHE A 50 -11.15 -12.01 -5.86
CA PHE A 50 -10.67 -10.63 -5.72
C PHE A 50 -9.52 -10.55 -4.71
N VAL A 51 -9.72 -11.12 -3.53
CA VAL A 51 -8.73 -11.10 -2.44
C VAL A 51 -7.45 -11.79 -2.87
N GLU A 52 -7.56 -12.95 -3.51
CA GLU A 52 -6.41 -13.71 -3.98
C GLU A 52 -5.62 -12.97 -5.06
N LEU A 53 -6.30 -12.40 -6.04
CA LEU A 53 -5.63 -11.66 -7.12
C LEU A 53 -4.95 -10.41 -6.59
N ARG A 54 -5.63 -9.63 -5.74
CA ARG A 54 -5.07 -8.42 -5.13
C ARG A 54 -3.77 -8.73 -4.39
N GLU A 55 -3.75 -9.75 -3.56
CA GLU A 55 -2.56 -10.15 -2.83
C GLU A 55 -1.43 -10.59 -3.77
N LYS A 56 -1.74 -11.36 -4.81
CA LYS A 56 -0.77 -11.76 -5.82
C LYS A 56 -0.13 -10.56 -6.53
N VAL A 57 -0.92 -9.54 -6.84
CA VAL A 57 -0.41 -8.31 -7.46
C VAL A 57 0.55 -7.59 -6.52
N TRP A 58 0.17 -7.44 -5.25
CA TRP A 58 1.03 -6.82 -4.25
C TRP A 58 2.37 -7.57 -4.13
N LEU A 59 2.31 -8.87 -3.87
CA LEU A 59 3.51 -9.68 -3.63
C LEU A 59 4.39 -9.79 -4.87
N ALA A 60 3.80 -9.94 -6.05
CA ALA A 60 4.55 -9.98 -7.30
C ALA A 60 5.27 -8.65 -7.56
N THR A 61 4.64 -7.53 -7.26
CA THR A 61 5.26 -6.21 -7.43
C THR A 61 6.46 -6.04 -6.50
N PHE A 62 6.32 -6.41 -5.22
CA PHE A 62 7.43 -6.34 -4.27
C PHE A 62 8.58 -7.27 -4.67
N SER A 63 8.26 -8.48 -5.07
CA SER A 63 9.25 -9.46 -5.51
C SER A 63 10.02 -8.98 -6.74
N GLN A 64 9.32 -8.46 -7.73
CA GLN A 64 9.94 -7.96 -8.96
C GLN A 64 10.81 -6.73 -8.68
N ALA A 65 10.32 -5.80 -7.85
CA ALA A 65 11.06 -4.60 -7.49
C ALA A 65 12.35 -4.94 -6.74
N ALA A 66 12.27 -5.86 -5.78
CA ALA A 66 13.44 -6.31 -5.02
C ALA A 66 14.45 -7.01 -5.93
N ALA A 67 14.00 -7.92 -6.80
CA ALA A 67 14.87 -8.65 -7.72
C ALA A 67 15.52 -7.73 -8.76
N ALA A 68 14.81 -6.69 -9.19
CA ALA A 68 15.34 -5.71 -10.14
C ALA A 68 16.33 -4.73 -9.52
N GLY A 69 16.51 -4.77 -8.20
CA GLY A 69 17.46 -3.92 -7.51
C GLY A 69 17.04 -2.47 -7.36
N LEU A 70 15.75 -2.19 -7.25
CA LEU A 70 15.29 -0.83 -6.95
C LEU A 70 15.89 -0.34 -5.63
N ASP A 71 16.29 0.92 -5.57
CA ASP A 71 16.79 1.51 -4.34
C ASP A 71 15.71 1.58 -3.27
N GLY A 72 14.50 1.90 -3.66
CA GLY A 72 13.38 1.97 -2.74
C GLY A 72 12.03 1.99 -3.44
N LEU A 73 10.99 1.74 -2.66
CA LEU A 73 9.61 1.72 -3.10
C LEU A 73 8.73 2.23 -1.96
N ILE A 74 7.76 3.05 -2.27
CA ILE A 74 6.79 3.55 -1.30
C ILE A 74 5.45 2.87 -1.58
N PHE A 75 4.93 2.15 -0.59
CA PHE A 75 3.64 1.46 -0.70
C PHE A 75 2.64 2.06 0.29
N THR A 76 1.47 2.44 -0.19
CA THR A 76 0.39 2.94 0.66
C THR A 76 -0.60 1.80 0.93
N PHE A 77 -0.97 1.61 2.19
CA PHE A 77 -1.76 0.48 2.62
C PHE A 77 -2.81 0.85 3.66
N ALA A 78 -4.02 0.33 3.50
CA ALA A 78 -5.06 0.39 4.51
C ALA A 78 -5.52 -1.03 4.81
N TYR A 79 -5.49 -1.42 6.09
CA TYR A 79 -5.99 -2.73 6.50
C TYR A 79 -7.50 -2.79 6.34
N ASP A 80 -7.99 -3.87 5.78
CA ASP A 80 -9.39 -4.24 5.82
C ASP A 80 -9.50 -5.72 6.20
N ARG A 81 -10.73 -6.18 6.45
CA ARG A 81 -10.97 -7.55 6.92
C ARG A 81 -10.60 -8.62 5.91
N THR A 82 -10.45 -8.26 4.65
CA THR A 82 -10.13 -9.21 3.58
C THR A 82 -8.64 -9.42 3.40
N VAL A 83 -7.79 -8.66 4.10
CA VAL A 83 -6.34 -8.84 4.05
C VAL A 83 -5.96 -10.05 4.91
N ARG A 84 -5.27 -11.00 4.30
CA ARG A 84 -4.82 -12.22 4.98
C ARG A 84 -3.82 -11.88 6.10
N GLY A 85 -3.96 -12.56 7.25
CA GLY A 85 -3.11 -12.30 8.42
C GLY A 85 -1.61 -12.53 8.21
N GLY A 86 -1.22 -13.33 7.24
CA GLY A 86 0.18 -13.60 6.92
C GLY A 86 0.80 -12.66 5.89
N PHE A 87 0.03 -11.69 5.37
CA PHE A 87 0.48 -10.82 4.28
C PHE A 87 1.74 -10.03 4.63
N VAL A 88 1.75 -9.36 5.77
CA VAL A 88 2.90 -8.52 6.18
C VAL A 88 4.17 -9.37 6.34
N ASN A 89 4.05 -10.55 6.92
CA ASN A 89 5.19 -11.46 7.06
C ASN A 89 5.73 -11.90 5.70
N GLU A 90 4.87 -12.15 4.73
CA GLU A 90 5.27 -12.47 3.36
C GLU A 90 6.03 -11.31 2.71
N VAL A 91 5.54 -10.09 2.87
CA VAL A 91 6.22 -8.90 2.37
C VAL A 91 7.62 -8.79 2.95
N MET A 92 7.75 -8.96 4.27
CA MET A 92 9.05 -8.91 4.95
C MET A 92 9.99 -9.98 4.43
N LYS A 93 9.52 -11.21 4.24
CA LYS A 93 10.35 -12.29 3.69
C LYS A 93 10.86 -11.98 2.30
N ILE A 94 10.01 -11.44 1.43
CA ILE A 94 10.38 -11.09 0.07
C ILE A 94 11.47 -10.01 0.06
N VAL A 95 11.27 -8.93 0.81
CA VAL A 95 12.19 -7.80 0.82
C VAL A 95 13.50 -8.15 1.52
N GLU A 96 13.44 -8.76 2.69
CA GLU A 96 14.62 -9.14 3.47
C GLU A 96 15.40 -10.26 2.80
N GLY A 97 14.72 -11.18 2.09
CA GLY A 97 15.35 -12.25 1.33
C GLY A 97 16.28 -11.76 0.23
N GLU A 98 16.05 -10.55 -0.29
CA GLU A 98 16.92 -9.90 -1.28
C GLU A 98 17.87 -8.86 -0.64
N GLY A 99 18.04 -8.92 0.68
CA GLY A 99 18.95 -8.03 1.40
C GLY A 99 18.39 -6.64 1.68
N GLY A 100 17.10 -6.42 1.48
CA GLY A 100 16.47 -5.14 1.75
C GLY A 100 15.89 -5.03 3.15
N GLU A 101 15.19 -3.93 3.40
CA GLU A 101 14.50 -3.70 4.68
C GLU A 101 13.11 -3.10 4.44
N VAL A 102 12.19 -3.37 5.37
CA VAL A 102 10.86 -2.79 5.37
C VAL A 102 10.78 -1.77 6.50
N LEU A 103 10.42 -0.54 6.16
CA LEU A 103 10.24 0.55 7.12
C LEU A 103 8.74 0.84 7.24
N PHE A 104 8.18 0.58 8.43
CA PHE A 104 6.76 0.81 8.68
C PHE A 104 6.56 2.22 9.19
N ALA A 105 5.65 2.95 8.55
CA ALA A 105 5.27 4.29 8.98
C ALA A 105 3.75 4.37 9.06
N GLU A 106 3.24 4.65 10.26
CA GLU A 106 1.80 4.80 10.48
C GLU A 106 1.41 6.28 10.48
N LEU A 107 0.42 6.62 9.65
CA LEU A 107 -0.17 7.94 9.65
C LEU A 107 -1.41 7.93 10.53
N ARG A 108 -1.47 8.90 11.44
CA ARG A 108 -2.59 9.08 12.36
C ARG A 108 -3.14 10.49 12.26
N CYS A 109 -4.42 10.63 12.52
CA CYS A 109 -5.06 11.91 12.70
C CYS A 109 -6.17 11.76 13.75
N SER A 110 -6.66 12.89 14.31
CA SER A 110 -7.79 12.86 15.23
C SER A 110 -9.04 12.36 14.51
N ALA A 111 -10.03 11.87 15.28
CA ALA A 111 -11.30 11.43 14.72
C ALA A 111 -11.99 12.56 13.93
N GLU A 112 -11.97 13.79 14.48
CA GLU A 112 -12.55 14.95 13.80
C GLU A 112 -11.85 15.26 12.49
N GLU A 113 -10.53 15.23 12.47
CA GLU A 113 -9.73 15.46 11.25
C GLU A 113 -10.01 14.39 10.21
N LEU A 114 -10.11 13.14 10.64
CA LEU A 114 -10.40 12.02 9.75
C LEU A 114 -11.79 12.18 9.12
N GLU A 115 -12.80 12.51 9.91
CA GLU A 115 -14.16 12.74 9.42
C GLU A 115 -14.21 13.86 8.39
N ARG A 116 -13.51 14.97 8.65
CA ARG A 116 -13.45 16.10 7.74
C ARG A 116 -12.79 15.72 6.41
N ARG A 117 -11.69 14.98 6.45
CA ARG A 117 -10.96 14.54 5.24
C ARG A 117 -11.79 13.58 4.40
N ILE A 118 -12.51 12.65 5.04
CA ILE A 118 -13.40 11.71 4.34
C ILE A 118 -14.55 12.46 3.67
N ALA A 119 -15.13 13.45 4.38
CA ALA A 119 -16.20 14.28 3.82
C ALA A 119 -15.72 15.06 2.59
N ASP A 120 -14.52 15.63 2.64
CA ASP A 120 -13.92 16.36 1.51
C ASP A 120 -13.69 15.43 0.32
N LEU A 121 -13.21 14.21 0.54
CA LEU A 121 -13.04 13.22 -0.53
C LEU A 121 -14.37 12.86 -1.18
N SER A 122 -15.43 12.72 -0.40
CA SER A 122 -16.78 12.43 -0.90
C SER A 122 -17.31 13.56 -1.78
N ARG A 123 -17.00 14.82 -1.45
CA ARG A 123 -17.43 15.99 -2.24
C ARG A 123 -16.69 16.13 -3.57
N LYS A 124 -15.49 15.60 -3.67
CA LYS A 124 -14.65 15.70 -4.88
C LYS A 124 -14.93 14.62 -5.91
N ARG A 125 -15.74 13.66 -5.57
CA ARG A 125 -16.09 12.57 -6.48
C ARG A 125 -17.28 12.94 -7.38
#